data_162c0d607e5d5de758f83fb7f7ba9018
#
_entry.id   162c0d607e5d5de758f83fb7f7ba9018
#
_cell.length_a   1.000
_cell.length_b   1.000
_cell.length_c   1.000
_cell.angle_alpha   90.00
_cell.angle_beta   90.00
_cell.angle_gamma   90.00
#
_symmetry.space_group_name_H-M   'P 1'
#
loop_
_entity.id
_entity.type
_entity.pdbx_description
1 polymer ?
#
loop_
_entity_poly.entity_id
_entity_poly.type
_entity_poly.pdbx_seq_one_letter_code
_entity_poly.pdbx_strand_id
1 'polypeptide(L)'
;MKKTIRFTCLVLMLLTVLVPFAACSDKGDEQTGTTTPAGGTQPSPGTDTTTAEETFDFGNRTVTVLERELLSGTSIYYEINAPEVSSEVINNALYERNLYIEESLNIRLKSVVASSNNAERRQHVETAIKSDVKLCDFIMDYGGNTMYYSVGGMVYDLNQMPYLDFENPWWYTETMKDTAISGKNTFAVGDMCTASYTSTAVIFFNKSLAEQYNLENCYKLVEDGKWTYEKHMTMGKSVTTDLNANGVTDAGDQFMLIAANWYYQPYFYGLGYKLLTRDANGNPQLGELDEPQYNALKSLIDTVNGPDCWYKAKYDKQGSTTQTFREGRGLFWVQLMVSSDGLRDAEFDFGILPLPKLDEEQEQYISYLHTKTSLISVPVITTDTDTIACVIEKMCEVSGNILRPAYFDVLFDGIIARDPESTKMLDIIYSNVYMDLVQPLVQVGFTLDTVLRNAMDMNMGGSVMSIWKSNVSKNTKVIESVIEAYEKKVK
;
A
#
# COMPACT_ATOMS: atom_id res chain seq x y z
N MET A 1 2.89 16.46 -55.74
CA MET A 1 1.42 16.69 -55.83
C MET A 1 0.88 16.91 -54.44
N LYS A 2 0.54 18.15 -54.13
CA LYS A 2 -0.02 18.58 -52.84
C LYS A 2 -1.50 18.22 -52.80
N LYS A 3 -1.97 17.56 -51.74
CA LYS A 3 -3.41 17.48 -51.42
C LYS A 3 -3.64 18.16 -50.06
N THR A 4 -4.31 19.26 -50.14
CA THR A 4 -4.84 20.09 -49.06
C THR A 4 -6.07 19.41 -48.49
N ILE A 5 -6.13 19.16 -47.18
CA ILE A 5 -7.37 18.73 -46.48
C ILE A 5 -7.87 19.91 -45.65
N ARG A 6 -9.10 20.35 -45.93
CA ARG A 6 -9.80 21.46 -45.30
C ARG A 6 -10.38 20.97 -43.97
N PHE A 7 -10.08 21.69 -42.92
CA PHE A 7 -10.75 21.59 -41.61
C PHE A 7 -12.11 22.30 -41.70
N THR A 8 -13.16 21.58 -41.32
CA THR A 8 -14.49 22.16 -41.13
C THR A 8 -14.77 22.19 -39.63
N CYS A 9 -14.77 23.38 -39.03
CA CYS A 9 -15.21 23.63 -37.67
C CYS A 9 -16.76 23.45 -37.60
N LEU A 10 -17.20 22.56 -36.69
CA LEU A 10 -18.61 22.48 -36.31
C LEU A 10 -18.76 23.12 -34.92
N VAL A 11 -19.43 24.25 -34.90
CA VAL A 11 -19.83 24.96 -33.65
C VAL A 11 -21.15 24.33 -33.19
N LEU A 12 -21.15 23.68 -32.02
CA LEU A 12 -22.38 23.26 -31.35
C LEU A 12 -22.79 24.30 -30.31
N MET A 13 -23.94 24.94 -30.54
CA MET A 13 -24.59 25.84 -29.59
C MET A 13 -25.18 25.04 -28.40
N LEU A 14 -24.84 25.45 -27.19
CA LEU A 14 -25.56 25.08 -25.97
C LEU A 14 -26.92 25.78 -25.91
N LEU A 15 -27.99 25.03 -25.90
CA LEU A 15 -29.34 25.55 -25.54
C LEU A 15 -29.54 25.25 -24.03
N THR A 16 -29.56 26.31 -23.23
CA THR A 16 -29.99 26.28 -21.83
C THR A 16 -31.53 26.37 -21.77
N VAL A 17 -32.17 25.34 -21.21
CA VAL A 17 -33.60 25.33 -20.91
C VAL A 17 -33.80 25.76 -19.45
N LEU A 18 -34.35 26.96 -19.25
CA LEU A 18 -34.84 27.46 -17.97
C LEU A 18 -36.28 26.93 -17.77
N VAL A 19 -36.51 26.21 -16.68
CA VAL A 19 -37.85 25.86 -16.21
C VAL A 19 -38.21 26.73 -15.01
N PRO A 20 -39.34 27.48 -15.04
CA PRO A 20 -39.76 28.25 -13.87
C PRO A 20 -40.59 27.38 -12.92
N PHE A 21 -40.29 27.49 -11.63
CA PHE A 21 -41.15 27.01 -10.55
C PHE A 21 -42.36 27.95 -10.40
N ALA A 22 -43.56 27.42 -10.55
CA ALA A 22 -44.80 28.11 -10.17
C ALA A 22 -45.28 27.54 -8.82
N ALA A 23 -45.41 28.43 -7.86
CA ALA A 23 -46.06 28.17 -6.59
C ALA A 23 -47.56 28.34 -6.77
N CYS A 24 -48.35 27.38 -6.29
CA CYS A 24 -49.77 27.57 -6.03
C CYS A 24 -50.08 27.15 -4.58
N SER A 25 -50.53 28.16 -3.82
CA SER A 25 -51.22 28.00 -2.55
C SER A 25 -52.71 27.67 -2.81
N ASP A 26 -53.31 26.75 -2.11
CA ASP A 26 -54.68 26.96 -1.72
C ASP A 26 -55.04 26.26 -0.38
N LYS A 27 -55.98 26.92 0.32
CA LYS A 27 -56.44 26.70 1.68
C LYS A 27 -57.60 25.70 1.70
N GLY A 28 -57.86 25.04 2.82
CA GLY A 28 -59.11 24.34 3.14
C GLY A 28 -59.07 23.58 4.46
N ASP A 29 -59.78 24.17 5.45
CA ASP A 29 -60.09 23.75 6.82
C ASP A 29 -60.63 22.30 6.96
N GLU A 30 -60.51 21.61 8.05
CA GLU A 30 -61.11 21.56 9.36
C GLU A 30 -60.91 20.22 10.10
N GLN A 31 -60.52 20.38 11.32
CA GLN A 31 -60.92 19.77 12.63
C GLN A 31 -60.88 18.23 12.88
N THR A 32 -60.28 17.96 13.94
CA THR A 32 -60.49 17.39 15.29
C THR A 32 -59.82 16.06 15.57
N GLY A 33 -59.14 16.04 16.75
CA GLY A 33 -58.88 14.80 17.46
C GLY A 33 -57.54 14.77 18.25
N THR A 34 -57.61 15.30 19.45
CA THR A 34 -56.65 15.21 20.56
C THR A 34 -56.08 13.82 20.79
N THR A 35 -54.75 13.71 20.97
CA THR A 35 -54.10 13.11 22.17
C THR A 35 -52.58 13.30 22.11
N THR A 36 -52.04 14.02 23.10
CA THR A 36 -50.62 14.11 23.45
C THR A 36 -50.21 12.84 24.20
N PRO A 37 -48.97 12.36 24.02
CA PRO A 37 -48.03 12.53 25.14
C PRO A 37 -46.58 12.91 24.73
N ALA A 38 -46.09 13.84 25.51
CA ALA A 38 -44.75 14.06 26.05
C ALA A 38 -43.48 13.69 25.29
N GLY A 39 -42.67 14.74 25.03
CA GLY A 39 -41.27 14.79 25.43
C GLY A 39 -40.27 14.07 24.55
N GLY A 40 -39.84 14.72 23.46
CA GLY A 40 -38.59 14.43 22.81
C GLY A 40 -37.90 15.75 22.50
N THR A 41 -36.91 16.08 23.26
CA THR A 41 -36.00 17.24 23.03
C THR A 41 -35.35 17.12 21.67
N GLN A 42 -35.68 18.04 20.79
CA GLN A 42 -35.02 18.26 19.53
C GLN A 42 -33.60 18.85 19.82
N PRO A 43 -32.50 18.30 19.28
CA PRO A 43 -31.21 18.97 19.41
C PRO A 43 -31.25 20.27 18.58
N SER A 44 -30.91 21.37 19.21
CA SER A 44 -30.61 22.63 18.54
C SER A 44 -29.55 22.44 17.46
N PRO A 45 -29.59 23.23 16.36
CA PRO A 45 -28.51 23.24 15.40
C PRO A 45 -27.23 23.64 16.13
N GLY A 46 -26.29 22.72 16.18
CA GLY A 46 -24.94 23.01 16.64
C GLY A 46 -24.38 24.15 15.81
N THR A 47 -23.86 25.13 16.50
CA THR A 47 -23.02 26.20 15.94
C THR A 47 -21.92 25.52 15.11
N ASP A 48 -21.98 25.69 13.79
CA ASP A 48 -20.83 25.48 12.91
C ASP A 48 -19.69 26.37 13.42
N THR A 49 -18.82 25.82 14.22
CA THR A 49 -17.48 26.35 14.39
C THR A 49 -16.71 25.96 13.13
N THR A 50 -16.85 26.75 12.09
CA THR A 50 -15.83 26.84 11.05
C THR A 50 -14.56 27.30 11.76
N THR A 51 -13.70 26.37 12.14
CA THR A 51 -12.29 26.67 12.40
C THR A 51 -11.77 27.28 11.11
N ALA A 52 -11.35 28.56 11.18
CA ALA A 52 -10.71 29.23 10.06
C ALA A 52 -9.55 28.30 9.62
N GLU A 53 -9.56 27.84 8.35
CA GLU A 53 -8.42 27.12 7.80
C GLU A 53 -7.19 28.02 7.96
N GLU A 54 -6.15 27.49 8.62
CA GLU A 54 -4.88 28.20 8.71
C GLU A 54 -4.35 28.41 7.30
N THR A 55 -4.25 29.66 6.89
CA THR A 55 -3.69 30.03 5.59
C THR A 55 -2.18 30.19 5.75
N PHE A 56 -1.42 29.35 5.08
CA PHE A 56 0.05 29.42 5.05
C PHE A 56 0.50 30.17 3.77
N ASP A 57 1.50 31.03 3.91
CA ASP A 57 2.15 31.70 2.79
C ASP A 57 3.68 31.64 2.99
N PHE A 58 4.32 30.79 2.22
CA PHE A 58 5.77 30.58 2.29
C PHE A 58 6.57 31.38 1.25
N GLY A 59 5.97 32.42 0.66
CA GLY A 59 6.67 33.44 -0.14
C GLY A 59 7.28 32.92 -1.44
N ASN A 60 6.60 32.02 -2.12
CA ASN A 60 7.05 31.37 -3.37
C ASN A 60 8.39 30.62 -3.22
N ARG A 61 8.64 30.06 -2.03
CA ARG A 61 9.82 29.25 -1.74
C ARG A 61 9.84 27.99 -2.59
N THR A 62 11.02 27.58 -3.05
CA THR A 62 11.19 26.27 -3.69
C THR A 62 11.43 25.19 -2.63
N VAL A 63 10.59 24.17 -2.65
CA VAL A 63 10.73 22.94 -1.87
C VAL A 63 11.21 21.84 -2.80
N THR A 64 12.41 21.31 -2.52
CA THR A 64 13.07 20.34 -3.36
C THR A 64 12.94 18.94 -2.76
N VAL A 65 12.45 17.98 -3.54
CA VAL A 65 12.22 16.59 -3.12
C VAL A 65 13.13 15.66 -3.90
N LEU A 66 13.88 14.84 -3.18
CA LEU A 66 14.62 13.75 -3.80
C LEU A 66 13.74 12.54 -3.93
N GLU A 67 13.60 12.02 -5.14
CA GLU A 67 12.89 10.78 -5.43
C GLU A 67 13.74 9.85 -6.31
N ARG A 68 13.38 8.57 -6.35
CA ARG A 68 14.13 7.59 -7.13
C ARG A 68 13.76 7.65 -8.61
N GLU A 69 14.72 7.45 -9.48
CA GLU A 69 14.48 7.19 -10.90
C GLU A 69 13.68 5.89 -11.08
N LEU A 70 12.63 5.95 -11.88
CA LEU A 70 11.84 4.79 -12.25
C LEU A 70 12.52 4.00 -13.38
N LEU A 71 12.55 2.69 -13.24
CA LEU A 71 13.03 1.81 -14.30
C LEU A 71 11.98 1.78 -15.43
N SER A 72 12.45 1.87 -16.67
CA SER A 72 11.61 1.77 -17.86
C SER A 72 10.80 0.45 -17.84
N GLY A 73 9.50 0.55 -18.12
CA GLY A 73 8.59 -0.60 -18.15
C GLY A 73 8.09 -1.03 -16.77
N THR A 74 8.28 -0.23 -15.71
CA THR A 74 7.65 -0.44 -14.43
C THR A 74 6.37 0.42 -14.34
N SER A 75 5.32 -0.14 -13.78
CA SER A 75 4.05 0.57 -13.50
C SER A 75 4.07 1.24 -12.12
N ILE A 76 5.23 1.71 -11.71
CA ILE A 76 5.42 2.53 -10.52
C ILE A 76 5.45 3.98 -11.00
N TYR A 77 4.77 4.85 -10.29
CA TYR A 77 4.69 6.26 -10.62
C TYR A 77 5.71 7.07 -9.83
N TYR A 78 6.09 8.24 -10.35
CA TYR A 78 6.84 9.21 -9.58
C TYR A 78 6.02 9.71 -8.39
N GLU A 79 6.70 10.21 -7.37
CA GLU A 79 6.04 10.77 -6.18
C GLU A 79 5.72 12.26 -6.38
N ILE A 80 6.59 12.97 -7.10
CA ILE A 80 6.53 14.42 -7.34
C ILE A 80 6.67 14.78 -8.82
N ASN A 81 7.48 14.06 -9.59
CA ASN A 81 7.87 14.44 -10.94
C ASN A 81 6.71 14.29 -11.94
N ALA A 82 5.87 15.28 -11.99
CA ALA A 82 4.77 15.41 -12.96
C ALA A 82 4.73 16.87 -13.46
N PRO A 83 5.64 17.26 -14.37
CA PRO A 83 5.85 18.66 -14.73
C PRO A 83 4.77 19.24 -15.64
N GLU A 84 3.98 18.40 -16.29
CA GLU A 84 2.94 18.81 -17.24
C GLU A 84 1.80 17.80 -17.31
N VAL A 85 0.66 18.24 -17.83
CA VAL A 85 -0.48 17.36 -18.11
C VAL A 85 -0.12 16.38 -19.23
N SER A 86 -0.52 15.13 -19.07
CA SER A 86 -0.26 14.03 -20.02
C SER A 86 -1.56 13.24 -20.29
N SER A 87 -1.46 12.18 -21.08
CA SER A 87 -2.56 11.21 -21.26
C SER A 87 -2.70 10.22 -20.09
N GLU A 88 -1.73 10.20 -19.16
CA GLU A 88 -1.67 9.27 -18.04
C GLU A 88 -2.45 9.83 -16.84
N VAL A 89 -3.48 9.10 -16.40
CA VAL A 89 -4.39 9.53 -15.32
C VAL A 89 -3.63 9.87 -14.03
N ILE A 90 -2.70 8.99 -13.62
CA ILE A 90 -1.95 9.18 -12.37
C ILE A 90 -0.99 10.39 -12.50
N ASN A 91 -0.35 10.57 -13.66
CA ASN A 91 0.49 11.75 -13.86
C ASN A 91 -0.33 13.05 -13.75
N ASN A 92 -1.56 13.06 -14.28
CA ASN A 92 -2.43 14.22 -14.18
C ASN A 92 -2.86 14.48 -12.73
N ALA A 93 -3.21 13.42 -12.00
CA ALA A 93 -3.54 13.53 -10.58
C ALA A 93 -2.35 14.04 -9.74
N LEU A 94 -1.14 13.59 -10.04
CA LEU A 94 0.09 14.12 -9.43
C LEU A 94 0.30 15.60 -9.76
N TYR A 95 0.12 15.96 -11.03
CA TYR A 95 0.24 17.36 -11.47
C TYR A 95 -0.79 18.25 -10.76
N GLU A 96 -2.06 17.84 -10.70
CA GLU A 96 -3.15 18.57 -10.03
C GLU A 96 -2.87 18.72 -8.52
N ARG A 97 -2.45 17.64 -7.85
CA ARG A 97 -2.05 17.69 -6.44
C ARG A 97 -0.91 18.68 -6.24
N ASN A 98 0.14 18.60 -7.05
CA ASN A 98 1.30 19.47 -6.93
C ASN A 98 0.90 20.94 -7.13
N LEU A 99 0.09 21.25 -8.14
CA LEU A 99 -0.42 22.58 -8.42
C LEU A 99 -1.24 23.12 -7.24
N TYR A 100 -2.15 22.31 -6.69
CA TYR A 100 -2.93 22.69 -5.51
C TYR A 100 -2.03 23.04 -4.32
N ILE A 101 -1.01 22.25 -4.05
CA ILE A 101 -0.05 22.47 -2.96
C ILE A 101 0.77 23.75 -3.22
N GLU A 102 1.25 23.95 -4.45
CA GLU A 102 1.99 25.17 -4.81
C GLU A 102 1.18 26.45 -4.61
N GLU A 103 -0.10 26.41 -5.02
CA GLU A 103 -1.00 27.54 -4.89
C GLU A 103 -1.44 27.79 -3.44
N SER A 104 -1.84 26.73 -2.71
CA SER A 104 -2.37 26.83 -1.35
C SER A 104 -1.33 27.25 -0.32
N LEU A 105 -0.06 26.90 -0.53
CA LEU A 105 1.04 27.21 0.38
C LEU A 105 1.98 28.31 -0.14
N ASN A 106 1.74 28.82 -1.35
CA ASN A 106 2.64 29.76 -2.05
C ASN A 106 4.09 29.28 -2.06
N ILE A 107 4.29 28.08 -2.63
CA ILE A 107 5.61 27.44 -2.82
C ILE A 107 5.82 27.04 -4.27
N ARG A 108 7.01 26.48 -4.57
CA ARG A 108 7.30 25.75 -5.81
C ARG A 108 7.87 24.38 -5.47
N LEU A 109 7.26 23.32 -5.97
CA LEU A 109 7.78 21.95 -5.85
C LEU A 109 8.82 21.69 -6.94
N LYS A 110 9.93 21.07 -6.54
CA LYS A 110 10.99 20.66 -7.46
C LYS A 110 11.41 19.24 -7.17
N SER A 111 11.31 18.37 -8.17
CA SER A 111 11.85 17.02 -8.10
C SER A 111 13.35 17.00 -8.41
N VAL A 112 14.09 16.20 -7.66
CA VAL A 112 15.45 15.74 -7.95
C VAL A 112 15.41 14.24 -8.09
N VAL A 113 15.39 13.77 -9.33
CA VAL A 113 15.37 12.35 -9.64
C VAL A 113 16.77 11.77 -9.49
N ALA A 114 16.95 10.88 -8.52
CA ALA A 114 18.24 10.23 -8.22
C ALA A 114 18.27 8.80 -8.77
N SER A 115 19.48 8.26 -8.96
CA SER A 115 19.73 6.93 -9.55
C SER A 115 18.75 5.85 -9.09
N SER A 116 18.30 4.99 -10.00
CA SER A 116 17.51 3.80 -9.71
C SER A 116 18.27 2.77 -8.85
N ASN A 117 19.62 2.83 -8.84
CA ASN A 117 20.46 1.97 -8.03
C ASN A 117 20.45 2.42 -6.56
N ASN A 118 19.97 1.56 -5.66
CA ASN A 118 19.87 1.85 -4.23
C ASN A 118 21.21 2.22 -3.57
N ALA A 119 22.32 1.57 -3.94
CA ALA A 119 23.62 1.83 -3.34
C ALA A 119 24.19 3.20 -3.78
N GLU A 120 24.04 3.54 -5.06
CA GLU A 120 24.45 4.84 -5.58
C GLU A 120 23.64 5.99 -4.96
N ARG A 121 22.34 5.81 -4.80
CA ARG A 121 21.47 6.79 -4.12
C ARG A 121 21.87 7.02 -2.68
N ARG A 122 22.11 5.93 -1.92
CA ARG A 122 22.63 6.03 -0.53
C ARG A 122 23.91 6.81 -0.47
N GLN A 123 24.89 6.48 -1.33
CA GLN A 123 26.16 7.17 -1.36
C GLN A 123 26.02 8.66 -1.71
N HIS A 124 25.12 9.00 -2.62
CA HIS A 124 24.86 10.38 -3.01
C HIS A 124 24.28 11.19 -1.85
N VAL A 125 23.25 10.67 -1.18
CA VAL A 125 22.62 11.31 -0.01
C VAL A 125 23.62 11.44 1.14
N GLU A 126 24.35 10.37 1.46
CA GLU A 126 25.36 10.37 2.52
C GLU A 126 26.46 11.38 2.27
N THR A 127 26.94 11.46 1.02
CA THR A 127 27.99 12.41 0.63
C THR A 127 27.51 13.86 0.76
N ALA A 128 26.29 14.14 0.30
CA ALA A 128 25.69 15.48 0.42
C ALA A 128 25.58 15.93 1.88
N ILE A 129 25.06 15.06 2.75
CA ILE A 129 24.91 15.34 4.18
C ILE A 129 26.26 15.54 4.87
N LYS A 130 27.24 14.67 4.62
CA LYS A 130 28.60 14.79 5.20
C LYS A 130 29.36 16.03 4.73
N SER A 131 29.06 16.53 3.54
CA SER A 131 29.68 17.72 2.96
C SER A 131 28.90 19.00 3.27
N ASP A 132 27.81 18.91 4.04
CA ASP A 132 26.88 20.02 4.34
C ASP A 132 26.36 20.71 3.05
N VAL A 133 26.09 19.90 2.02
CA VAL A 133 25.56 20.37 0.73
C VAL A 133 24.10 20.01 0.64
N LYS A 134 23.22 21.01 0.60
CA LYS A 134 21.78 20.79 0.48
C LYS A 134 21.44 20.17 -0.87
N LEU A 135 21.01 18.91 -0.85
CA LEU A 135 20.56 18.17 -2.02
C LEU A 135 19.05 18.32 -2.24
N CYS A 136 18.29 18.26 -1.15
CA CYS A 136 16.83 18.35 -1.13
C CYS A 136 16.36 18.85 0.23
N ASP A 137 15.06 19.15 0.34
CA ASP A 137 14.38 19.47 1.59
C ASP A 137 13.85 18.21 2.28
N PHE A 138 13.30 17.27 1.51
CA PHE A 138 12.94 15.94 2.01
C PHE A 138 13.19 14.87 0.94
N ILE A 139 13.18 13.63 1.38
CA ILE A 139 13.52 12.44 0.58
C ILE A 139 12.30 11.53 0.53
N MET A 140 12.01 10.98 -0.64
CA MET A 140 11.08 9.88 -0.86
C MET A 140 11.84 8.71 -1.48
N ASP A 141 12.25 7.76 -0.65
CA ASP A 141 13.12 6.66 -1.07
C ASP A 141 12.62 5.30 -0.56
N TYR A 142 13.17 4.25 -1.11
CA TYR A 142 12.97 2.85 -0.73
C TYR A 142 13.25 2.62 0.76
N GLY A 143 12.39 1.85 1.44
CA GLY A 143 12.43 1.67 2.88
C GLY A 143 13.79 1.19 3.44
N GLY A 144 14.51 0.34 2.70
CA GLY A 144 15.85 -0.08 3.11
C GLY A 144 16.88 1.05 3.09
N ASN A 145 16.82 1.96 2.12
CA ASN A 145 17.70 3.14 2.10
C ASN A 145 17.35 4.08 3.26
N THR A 146 16.07 4.28 3.51
CA THR A 146 15.59 5.15 4.59
C THR A 146 16.09 4.65 5.95
N MET A 147 16.05 3.34 6.22
CA MET A 147 16.60 2.76 7.44
C MET A 147 18.12 2.97 7.54
N TYR A 148 18.85 2.89 6.43
CA TYR A 148 20.27 3.20 6.40
C TYR A 148 20.55 4.67 6.80
N TYR A 149 19.77 5.62 6.28
CA TYR A 149 19.88 7.04 6.67
C TYR A 149 19.58 7.24 8.15
N SER A 150 18.55 6.57 8.67
CA SER A 150 18.12 6.64 10.07
C SER A 150 19.22 6.19 11.04
N VAL A 151 19.78 5.00 10.82
CA VAL A 151 20.87 4.44 11.64
C VAL A 151 22.13 5.29 11.52
N GLY A 152 22.34 5.94 10.38
CA GLY A 152 23.41 6.90 10.15
C GLY A 152 23.26 8.22 10.91
N GLY A 153 22.07 8.52 11.47
CA GLY A 153 21.74 9.84 12.05
C GLY A 153 21.68 10.95 11.01
N MET A 154 21.27 10.59 9.78
CA MET A 154 21.25 11.49 8.64
C MET A 154 19.90 12.18 8.44
N VAL A 155 18.89 11.77 9.18
CA VAL A 155 17.49 12.26 9.09
C VAL A 155 16.96 12.62 10.48
N TYR A 156 16.02 13.55 10.51
CA TYR A 156 15.36 14.01 11.74
C TYR A 156 14.38 12.98 12.29
N ASP A 157 14.09 13.10 13.59
CA ASP A 157 12.88 12.54 14.19
C ASP A 157 11.68 13.38 13.78
N LEU A 158 10.82 12.81 12.97
CA LEU A 158 9.62 13.48 12.43
C LEU A 158 8.62 13.84 13.54
N ASN A 159 8.61 13.13 14.68
CA ASN A 159 7.76 13.46 15.83
C ASN A 159 8.12 14.79 16.49
N GLN A 160 9.32 15.34 16.20
CA GLN A 160 9.75 16.67 16.69
C GLN A 160 9.44 17.78 15.70
N MET A 161 8.91 17.46 14.52
CA MET A 161 8.58 18.44 13.50
C MET A 161 7.14 18.93 13.71
N PRO A 162 6.91 20.26 13.80
CA PRO A 162 5.57 20.80 13.96
C PRO A 162 4.71 20.46 12.74
N TYR A 163 3.39 20.47 12.92
CA TYR A 163 2.37 20.19 11.92
C TYR A 163 2.22 18.73 11.48
N LEU A 164 3.21 17.85 11.70
CA LEU A 164 3.03 16.41 11.42
C LEU A 164 2.21 15.77 12.54
N ASP A 165 1.06 15.21 12.19
CA ASP A 165 0.19 14.46 13.11
C ASP A 165 -0.13 13.10 12.52
N PHE A 166 0.60 12.07 12.94
CA PHE A 166 0.47 10.70 12.45
C PHE A 166 -0.80 9.98 12.90
N GLU A 167 -1.67 10.61 13.68
CA GLU A 167 -3.03 10.11 13.99
C GLU A 167 -4.05 10.53 12.92
N ASN A 168 -3.70 11.42 12.00
CA ASN A 168 -4.57 11.82 10.91
C ASN A 168 -4.80 10.67 9.90
N PRO A 169 -5.99 10.57 9.28
CA PRO A 169 -6.42 9.40 8.50
C PRO A 169 -5.66 9.20 7.17
N TRP A 170 -4.90 10.15 6.71
CA TRP A 170 -4.03 10.05 5.52
C TRP A 170 -2.67 9.42 5.81
N TRP A 171 -2.33 9.19 7.10
CA TRP A 171 -1.16 8.44 7.51
C TRP A 171 -1.51 6.98 7.78
N TYR A 172 -0.57 6.08 7.54
CA TYR A 172 -0.74 4.67 7.91
C TYR A 172 -0.38 4.49 9.39
N THR A 173 -1.30 4.94 10.26
CA THR A 173 -1.08 5.16 11.70
C THR A 173 -0.51 3.92 12.42
N GLU A 174 -1.03 2.73 12.17
CA GLU A 174 -0.49 1.51 12.78
C GLU A 174 0.95 1.20 12.31
N THR A 175 1.25 1.48 11.05
CA THR A 175 2.63 1.41 10.53
C THR A 175 3.53 2.42 11.24
N MET A 176 3.08 3.65 11.43
CA MET A 176 3.85 4.69 12.12
C MET A 176 4.16 4.29 13.57
N LYS A 177 3.18 3.71 14.29
CA LYS A 177 3.37 3.19 15.66
C LYS A 177 4.38 2.03 15.68
N ASP A 178 4.23 1.09 14.75
CA ASP A 178 5.06 -0.14 14.72
C ASP A 178 6.45 0.07 14.07
N THR A 179 6.71 1.20 13.46
CA THR A 179 8.03 1.52 12.92
C THR A 179 8.82 2.52 13.78
N ALA A 180 8.23 3.06 14.83
CA ALA A 180 8.94 3.91 15.78
C ALA A 180 10.03 3.11 16.53
N ILE A 181 11.20 3.74 16.75
CA ILE A 181 12.32 3.17 17.51
C ILE A 181 12.75 4.21 18.55
N SER A 182 12.81 3.82 19.82
CA SER A 182 13.07 4.74 20.95
C SER A 182 12.14 5.96 20.97
N GLY A 183 10.86 5.73 20.60
CA GLY A 183 9.83 6.77 20.49
C GLY A 183 10.01 7.74 19.32
N LYS A 184 10.91 7.46 18.36
CA LYS A 184 11.23 8.33 17.23
C LYS A 184 10.78 7.70 15.91
N ASN A 185 10.15 8.51 15.05
CA ASN A 185 9.84 8.18 13.68
C ASN A 185 10.79 8.96 12.75
N THR A 186 11.74 8.28 12.14
CA THR A 186 12.72 8.89 11.22
C THR A 186 12.29 8.83 9.76
N PHE A 187 11.16 8.18 9.52
CA PHE A 187 10.47 8.12 8.24
C PHE A 187 8.97 7.99 8.47
N ALA A 188 8.22 8.36 7.44
CA ALA A 188 6.77 8.25 7.44
C ALA A 188 6.26 7.63 6.12
N VAL A 189 5.04 7.11 6.15
CA VAL A 189 4.30 6.62 4.98
C VAL A 189 2.83 6.97 5.11
N GLY A 190 2.25 7.39 3.99
CA GLY A 190 0.85 7.80 3.93
C GLY A 190 0.42 8.01 2.47
N ASP A 191 -0.72 8.62 2.28
CA ASP A 191 -1.39 8.75 0.98
C ASP A 191 -0.60 9.51 -0.09
N MET A 192 0.38 10.35 0.26
CA MET A 192 1.23 10.99 -0.73
C MET A 192 2.23 10.02 -1.38
N CYS A 193 2.48 8.86 -0.78
CA CYS A 193 3.40 7.85 -1.31
C CYS A 193 2.71 7.04 -2.41
N THR A 194 2.80 7.45 -3.67
CA THR A 194 2.15 6.77 -4.81
C THR A 194 2.55 5.31 -4.92
N ALA A 195 3.81 5.00 -4.61
CA ALA A 195 4.31 3.63 -4.61
C ALA A 195 3.63 2.74 -3.54
N SER A 196 2.94 3.29 -2.54
CA SER A 196 2.19 2.49 -1.57
C SER A 196 0.99 1.81 -2.21
N TYR A 197 0.29 2.48 -3.12
CA TYR A 197 -0.84 1.90 -3.84
C TYR A 197 -0.43 0.68 -4.66
N THR A 198 0.71 0.78 -5.35
CA THR A 198 1.22 -0.30 -6.20
C THR A 198 1.93 -1.40 -5.43
N SER A 199 2.44 -1.12 -4.24
CA SER A 199 3.22 -2.06 -3.41
C SER A 199 2.41 -2.77 -2.32
N THR A 200 1.11 -2.55 -2.25
CA THR A 200 0.20 -3.27 -1.35
C THR A 200 -0.08 -4.67 -1.90
N ALA A 201 0.01 -5.67 -1.03
CA ALA A 201 -0.26 -7.07 -1.38
C ALA A 201 -1.75 -7.36 -1.39
N VAL A 202 -2.18 -8.10 -2.39
CA VAL A 202 -3.56 -8.51 -2.62
C VAL A 202 -3.62 -9.96 -3.10
N ILE A 203 -4.81 -10.51 -3.16
CA ILE A 203 -5.08 -11.77 -3.85
C ILE A 203 -5.87 -11.47 -5.12
N PHE A 204 -5.26 -11.75 -6.27
CA PHE A 204 -6.01 -11.84 -7.53
C PHE A 204 -6.70 -13.20 -7.57
N PHE A 205 -7.97 -13.24 -8.00
CA PHE A 205 -8.68 -14.50 -8.16
C PHE A 205 -9.38 -14.60 -9.51
N ASN A 206 -9.33 -15.79 -10.07
CA ASN A 206 -9.95 -16.10 -11.37
C ASN A 206 -11.44 -16.37 -11.15
N LYS A 207 -12.29 -15.42 -11.55
CA LYS A 207 -13.76 -15.51 -11.42
C LYS A 207 -14.32 -16.64 -12.26
N SER A 208 -13.80 -16.84 -13.47
CA SER A 208 -14.25 -17.90 -14.38
C SER A 208 -14.00 -19.30 -13.80
N LEU A 209 -12.84 -19.52 -13.14
CA LEU A 209 -12.61 -20.78 -12.43
C LEU A 209 -13.51 -20.93 -11.20
N ALA A 210 -13.72 -19.85 -10.44
CA ALA A 210 -14.60 -19.89 -9.28
C ALA A 210 -16.03 -20.29 -9.69
N GLU A 211 -16.56 -19.74 -10.79
CA GLU A 211 -17.86 -20.11 -11.36
C GLU A 211 -17.88 -21.55 -11.89
N GLN A 212 -16.87 -21.95 -12.67
CA GLN A 212 -16.77 -23.30 -13.23
C GLN A 212 -16.80 -24.39 -12.15
N TYR A 213 -16.18 -24.15 -11.01
CA TYR A 213 -16.13 -25.08 -9.88
C TYR A 213 -17.23 -24.85 -8.85
N ASN A 214 -18.20 -23.95 -9.11
CA ASN A 214 -19.31 -23.59 -8.22
C ASN A 214 -18.83 -23.23 -6.80
N LEU A 215 -17.76 -22.45 -6.70
CA LEU A 215 -17.23 -21.99 -5.41
C LEU A 215 -18.14 -20.91 -4.79
N GLU A 216 -18.09 -20.77 -3.48
CA GLU A 216 -18.76 -19.68 -2.78
C GLU A 216 -18.29 -18.32 -3.31
N ASN A 217 -19.18 -17.33 -3.32
CA ASN A 217 -18.83 -15.97 -3.76
C ASN A 217 -17.79 -15.37 -2.83
N CYS A 218 -16.56 -15.15 -3.34
CA CYS A 218 -15.43 -14.65 -2.57
C CYS A 218 -15.68 -13.25 -2.01
N TYR A 219 -16.33 -12.36 -2.76
CA TYR A 219 -16.66 -11.01 -2.30
C TYR A 219 -17.62 -11.04 -1.11
N LYS A 220 -18.63 -11.89 -1.21
CA LYS A 220 -19.58 -12.06 -0.10
C LYS A 220 -18.91 -12.64 1.16
N LEU A 221 -17.97 -13.55 1.01
CA LEU A 221 -17.18 -14.05 2.14
C LEU A 221 -16.39 -12.93 2.81
N VAL A 222 -15.82 -12.00 2.04
CA VAL A 222 -15.13 -10.82 2.59
C VAL A 222 -16.12 -9.89 3.29
N GLU A 223 -17.24 -9.54 2.67
CA GLU A 223 -18.25 -8.65 3.24
C GLU A 223 -18.87 -9.21 4.53
N ASP A 224 -19.08 -10.53 4.58
CA ASP A 224 -19.62 -11.23 5.76
C ASP A 224 -18.54 -11.47 6.86
N GLY A 225 -17.28 -11.07 6.64
CA GLY A 225 -16.17 -11.32 7.57
C GLY A 225 -15.71 -12.78 7.64
N LYS A 226 -16.12 -13.61 6.69
CA LYS A 226 -15.86 -15.07 6.62
C LYS A 226 -14.73 -15.46 5.69
N TRP A 227 -14.05 -14.49 5.07
CA TRP A 227 -12.86 -14.72 4.25
C TRP A 227 -11.67 -14.96 5.17
N THR A 228 -11.58 -16.19 5.70
CA THR A 228 -10.53 -16.65 6.62
C THR A 228 -9.45 -17.46 5.91
N TYR A 229 -8.30 -17.64 6.54
CA TYR A 229 -7.20 -18.44 6.01
C TYR A 229 -7.65 -19.89 5.74
N GLU A 230 -8.39 -20.50 6.67
CA GLU A 230 -8.89 -21.85 6.48
C GLU A 230 -9.85 -21.94 5.27
N LYS A 231 -10.80 -20.99 5.17
CA LYS A 231 -11.72 -20.91 4.02
C LYS A 231 -10.94 -20.77 2.72
N HIS A 232 -9.98 -19.85 2.65
CA HIS A 232 -9.14 -19.64 1.47
C HIS A 232 -8.37 -20.90 1.07
N MET A 233 -7.75 -21.61 2.03
CA MET A 233 -6.93 -22.81 1.76
C MET A 233 -7.75 -24.06 1.47
N THR A 234 -9.04 -24.08 1.74
CA THR A 234 -9.88 -25.27 1.56
C THR A 234 -10.82 -25.19 0.38
N MET A 235 -11.40 -24.01 0.10
CA MET A 235 -12.45 -23.88 -0.91
C MET A 235 -11.98 -24.17 -2.35
N GLY A 236 -10.73 -23.92 -2.66
CA GLY A 236 -10.18 -24.05 -4.02
C GLY A 236 -9.49 -25.39 -4.32
N LYS A 237 -9.44 -26.34 -3.38
CA LYS A 237 -8.69 -27.58 -3.57
C LYS A 237 -9.15 -28.40 -4.77
N SER A 238 -10.45 -28.39 -5.09
CA SER A 238 -11.01 -29.08 -6.25
C SER A 238 -10.59 -28.48 -7.60
N VAL A 239 -10.00 -27.28 -7.59
CA VAL A 239 -9.56 -26.58 -8.81
C VAL A 239 -8.25 -27.15 -9.34
N THR A 240 -7.39 -27.70 -8.48
CA THR A 240 -6.12 -28.31 -8.91
C THR A 240 -6.40 -29.49 -9.83
N THR A 241 -5.90 -29.44 -11.06
CA THR A 241 -6.22 -30.40 -12.12
C THR A 241 -5.02 -30.63 -13.02
N ASP A 242 -4.71 -31.92 -13.27
CA ASP A 242 -3.78 -32.36 -14.30
C ASP A 242 -4.38 -32.12 -15.69
N LEU A 243 -3.97 -31.06 -16.37
CA LEU A 243 -4.54 -30.64 -17.65
C LEU A 243 -4.09 -31.51 -18.83
N ASN A 244 -2.89 -32.08 -18.73
CA ASN A 244 -2.32 -32.87 -19.80
C ASN A 244 -2.53 -34.39 -19.61
N ALA A 245 -3.17 -34.79 -18.50
CA ALA A 245 -3.49 -36.17 -18.13
C ALA A 245 -2.27 -37.10 -18.12
N ASN A 246 -1.10 -36.58 -17.72
CA ASN A 246 0.14 -37.38 -17.63
C ASN A 246 0.31 -38.10 -16.29
N GLY A 247 -0.58 -37.82 -15.32
CA GLY A 247 -0.58 -38.40 -13.99
C GLY A 247 0.45 -37.81 -13.02
N VAL A 248 1.06 -36.69 -13.40
CA VAL A 248 2.07 -35.96 -12.60
C VAL A 248 1.71 -34.49 -12.55
N THR A 249 1.68 -33.89 -11.37
CA THR A 249 1.50 -32.43 -11.24
C THR A 249 2.75 -31.70 -11.72
N ASP A 250 2.64 -30.95 -12.80
CA ASP A 250 3.74 -30.20 -13.41
C ASP A 250 3.38 -28.70 -13.65
N ALA A 251 4.36 -27.93 -14.16
CA ALA A 251 4.20 -26.49 -14.34
C ALA A 251 3.09 -26.08 -15.32
N GLY A 252 2.63 -27.00 -16.18
CA GLY A 252 1.59 -26.77 -17.18
C GLY A 252 0.17 -26.97 -16.67
N ASP A 253 0.01 -27.47 -15.45
CA ASP A 253 -1.28 -27.82 -14.87
C ASP A 253 -2.02 -26.61 -14.28
N GLN A 254 -3.24 -26.85 -13.80
CA GLN A 254 -4.07 -25.89 -13.10
C GLN A 254 -3.93 -26.04 -11.59
N PHE A 255 -3.85 -24.92 -10.88
CA PHE A 255 -3.58 -24.89 -9.45
C PHE A 255 -4.60 -24.03 -8.68
N MET A 256 -4.85 -24.41 -7.43
CA MET A 256 -5.59 -23.58 -6.49
C MET A 256 -4.86 -22.26 -6.23
N LEU A 257 -3.54 -22.30 -6.03
CA LEU A 257 -2.73 -21.18 -5.60
C LEU A 257 -1.50 -20.98 -6.49
N ILE A 258 -1.15 -19.73 -6.75
CA ILE A 258 0.12 -19.33 -7.36
C ILE A 258 0.89 -18.47 -6.35
N ALA A 259 2.14 -18.81 -6.05
CA ALA A 259 2.93 -18.13 -5.03
C ALA A 259 4.43 -18.04 -5.38
N ALA A 260 5.12 -17.12 -4.70
CA ALA A 260 6.57 -16.96 -4.69
C ALA A 260 7.09 -16.98 -3.24
N ASN A 261 8.41 -16.99 -3.04
CA ASN A 261 9.00 -17.18 -1.71
C ASN A 261 8.78 -16.02 -0.70
N TRP A 262 8.32 -14.88 -1.14
CA TRP A 262 7.91 -13.79 -0.25
C TRP A 262 6.46 -13.94 0.26
N TYR A 263 5.75 -14.97 -0.22
CA TYR A 263 4.37 -15.31 0.11
C TYR A 263 4.07 -15.32 1.62
N TYR A 264 5.00 -15.75 2.47
CA TYR A 264 4.76 -15.83 3.90
C TYR A 264 4.45 -14.45 4.52
N GLN A 265 5.08 -13.37 4.03
CA GLN A 265 4.91 -12.03 4.60
C GLN A 265 3.47 -11.54 4.51
N PRO A 266 2.85 -11.42 3.31
CA PRO A 266 1.47 -10.97 3.23
C PRO A 266 0.52 -11.81 4.06
N TYR A 267 0.65 -13.14 4.04
CA TYR A 267 -0.23 -13.98 4.86
C TYR A 267 0.06 -13.84 6.34
N PHE A 268 1.30 -13.91 6.78
CA PHE A 268 1.67 -13.85 8.20
C PHE A 268 1.16 -12.54 8.84
N TYR A 269 1.34 -11.43 8.16
CA TYR A 269 0.82 -10.14 8.62
C TYR A 269 -0.68 -10.00 8.42
N GLY A 270 -1.25 -10.51 7.34
CA GLY A 270 -2.69 -10.56 7.10
C GLY A 270 -3.46 -11.31 8.20
N LEU A 271 -2.85 -12.38 8.74
CA LEU A 271 -3.34 -13.14 9.87
C LEU A 271 -3.14 -12.43 11.24
N GLY A 272 -2.67 -11.18 11.26
CA GLY A 272 -2.45 -10.41 12.48
C GLY A 272 -1.16 -10.77 13.24
N TYR A 273 -0.33 -11.67 12.74
CA TYR A 273 0.94 -12.00 13.38
C TYR A 273 2.01 -10.96 13.06
N LYS A 274 2.94 -10.76 14.00
CA LYS A 274 4.08 -9.84 13.86
C LYS A 274 5.37 -10.58 14.19
N LEU A 275 6.43 -10.41 13.38
CA LEU A 275 7.75 -10.99 13.66
C LEU A 275 8.50 -10.23 14.74
N LEU A 276 8.27 -8.93 14.85
CA LEU A 276 8.81 -8.08 15.90
C LEU A 276 7.69 -7.68 16.86
N THR A 277 7.97 -7.75 18.15
CA THR A 277 7.11 -7.24 19.22
C THR A 277 7.72 -5.96 19.80
N ARG A 278 7.11 -5.39 20.85
CA ARG A 278 7.60 -4.21 21.54
C ARG A 278 8.01 -4.55 22.96
N ASP A 279 9.15 -4.03 23.41
CA ASP A 279 9.57 -4.10 24.80
C ASP A 279 8.79 -3.09 25.67
N ALA A 280 9.06 -3.07 26.97
CA ALA A 280 8.41 -2.15 27.90
C ALA A 280 8.68 -0.65 27.60
N ASN A 281 9.69 -0.33 26.82
CA ASN A 281 10.04 1.02 26.39
C ASN A 281 9.49 1.36 24.99
N GLY A 282 8.72 0.44 24.39
CA GLY A 282 8.21 0.59 23.03
C GLY A 282 9.23 0.31 21.93
N ASN A 283 10.40 -0.21 22.23
CA ASN A 283 11.42 -0.56 21.25
C ASN A 283 11.11 -1.90 20.56
N PRO A 284 11.48 -2.05 19.27
CA PRO A 284 11.34 -3.34 18.59
C PRO A 284 12.19 -4.41 19.27
N GLN A 285 11.63 -5.57 19.44
CA GLN A 285 12.34 -6.76 19.91
C GLN A 285 11.94 -8.00 19.15
N LEU A 286 12.87 -8.93 18.98
CA LEU A 286 12.60 -10.24 18.42
C LEU A 286 12.25 -11.20 19.58
N GLY A 287 10.98 -11.53 19.69
CA GLY A 287 10.47 -12.47 20.69
C GLY A 287 10.79 -13.94 20.37
N GLU A 288 10.35 -14.81 21.25
CA GLU A 288 10.25 -16.23 20.93
C GLU A 288 9.10 -16.45 19.93
N LEU A 289 9.28 -17.42 19.04
CA LEU A 289 8.20 -17.84 18.15
C LEU A 289 7.22 -18.68 18.97
N ASP A 290 6.03 -18.16 19.20
CA ASP A 290 4.97 -18.90 19.90
C ASP A 290 4.40 -20.05 19.04
N GLU A 291 3.59 -20.90 19.63
CA GLU A 291 3.02 -22.07 18.94
C GLU A 291 2.07 -21.65 17.80
N PRO A 292 1.16 -20.67 17.93
CA PRO A 292 0.33 -20.19 16.83
C PRO A 292 1.17 -19.65 15.65
N GLN A 293 2.15 -18.81 15.91
CA GLN A 293 3.05 -18.25 14.88
C GLN A 293 3.85 -19.35 14.17
N TYR A 294 4.38 -20.30 14.95
CA TYR A 294 5.08 -21.46 14.39
C TYR A 294 4.17 -22.28 13.46
N ASN A 295 2.95 -22.58 13.92
CA ASN A 295 1.98 -23.34 13.14
C ASN A 295 1.58 -22.59 11.87
N ALA A 296 1.42 -21.26 11.93
CA ALA A 296 1.15 -20.44 10.77
C ALA A 296 2.31 -20.49 9.75
N LEU A 297 3.54 -20.24 10.17
CA LEU A 297 4.72 -20.31 9.29
C LEU A 297 4.89 -21.72 8.68
N LYS A 298 4.73 -22.76 9.50
CA LYS A 298 4.80 -24.15 9.02
C LYS A 298 3.71 -24.42 7.98
N SER A 299 2.47 -24.02 8.25
CA SER A 299 1.35 -24.21 7.32
C SER A 299 1.58 -23.48 6.00
N LEU A 300 2.12 -22.26 6.03
CA LEU A 300 2.45 -21.50 4.83
C LEU A 300 3.54 -22.21 3.99
N ILE A 301 4.58 -22.74 4.63
CA ILE A 301 5.64 -23.50 3.96
C ILE A 301 5.08 -24.78 3.34
N ASP A 302 4.29 -25.53 4.10
CA ASP A 302 3.69 -26.79 3.64
C ASP A 302 2.73 -26.55 2.47
N THR A 303 1.95 -25.47 2.51
CA THR A 303 1.01 -25.09 1.44
C THR A 303 1.72 -24.81 0.12
N VAL A 304 2.75 -23.95 0.11
CA VAL A 304 3.44 -23.62 -1.15
C VAL A 304 4.22 -24.79 -1.72
N ASN A 305 4.63 -25.72 -0.89
CA ASN A 305 5.32 -26.94 -1.31
C ASN A 305 4.38 -28.12 -1.59
N GLY A 306 3.08 -27.94 -1.30
CA GLY A 306 2.04 -28.93 -1.56
C GLY A 306 1.69 -29.07 -3.05
N PRO A 307 0.79 -30.00 -3.37
CA PRO A 307 0.37 -30.27 -4.75
C PRO A 307 -0.53 -29.16 -5.32
N ASP A 308 -1.22 -28.40 -4.46
CA ASP A 308 -2.23 -27.41 -4.87
C ASP A 308 -1.64 -26.04 -5.22
N CYS A 309 -0.31 -25.88 -5.17
CA CYS A 309 0.36 -24.62 -5.40
C CYS A 309 1.36 -24.67 -6.55
N TRP A 310 1.18 -23.80 -7.54
CA TRP A 310 2.25 -23.45 -8.46
C TRP A 310 3.24 -22.54 -7.75
N TYR A 311 4.34 -23.11 -7.29
CA TYR A 311 5.32 -22.39 -6.50
C TYR A 311 6.54 -22.02 -7.34
N LYS A 312 6.90 -20.73 -7.35
CA LYS A 312 7.97 -20.18 -8.18
C LYS A 312 9.30 -20.94 -8.02
N ALA A 313 9.72 -21.25 -6.80
CA ALA A 313 10.99 -21.96 -6.58
C ALA A 313 11.00 -23.36 -7.20
N LYS A 314 9.83 -23.99 -7.33
CA LYS A 314 9.68 -25.32 -7.95
C LYS A 314 9.62 -25.24 -9.48
N TYR A 315 9.03 -24.17 -10.04
CA TYR A 315 8.66 -24.09 -11.46
C TYR A 315 9.22 -22.88 -12.21
N ASP A 316 10.16 -22.10 -11.65
CA ASP A 316 10.66 -20.85 -12.23
C ASP A 316 11.34 -21.01 -13.61
N LYS A 317 11.83 -22.20 -13.92
CA LYS A 317 12.41 -22.51 -15.25
C LYS A 317 11.37 -22.77 -16.33
N GLN A 318 10.10 -23.02 -15.94
CA GLN A 318 8.99 -23.34 -16.82
C GLN A 318 8.01 -22.16 -17.02
N GLY A 319 8.19 -21.05 -16.30
CA GLY A 319 7.33 -19.90 -16.42
C GLY A 319 7.47 -18.90 -15.27
N SER A 320 6.58 -17.94 -15.22
CA SER A 320 6.49 -16.97 -14.13
C SER A 320 5.11 -17.02 -13.46
N THR A 321 5.01 -16.55 -12.24
CA THR A 321 3.71 -16.44 -11.53
C THR A 321 2.70 -15.63 -12.33
N THR A 322 3.12 -14.48 -12.90
CA THR A 322 2.27 -13.63 -13.74
C THR A 322 1.79 -14.36 -14.99
N GLN A 323 2.68 -15.05 -15.70
CA GLN A 323 2.33 -15.80 -16.89
C GLN A 323 1.34 -16.92 -16.57
N THR A 324 1.60 -17.70 -15.52
CA THR A 324 0.75 -18.83 -15.11
C THR A 324 -0.68 -18.34 -14.76
N PHE A 325 -0.79 -17.23 -14.04
CA PHE A 325 -2.10 -16.66 -13.74
C PHE A 325 -2.79 -16.09 -14.98
N ARG A 326 -2.08 -15.33 -15.81
CA ARG A 326 -2.61 -14.75 -17.07
C ARG A 326 -3.10 -15.82 -18.05
N GLU A 327 -2.51 -17.01 -18.04
CA GLU A 327 -2.95 -18.17 -18.82
C GLU A 327 -4.20 -18.87 -18.22
N GLY A 328 -4.78 -18.34 -17.15
CA GLY A 328 -5.97 -18.90 -16.49
C GLY A 328 -5.71 -20.15 -15.66
N ARG A 329 -4.44 -20.52 -15.39
CA ARG A 329 -4.06 -21.75 -14.72
C ARG A 329 -3.94 -21.66 -13.20
N GLY A 330 -4.52 -20.62 -12.60
CA GLY A 330 -4.57 -20.43 -11.15
C GLY A 330 -5.88 -19.85 -10.68
N LEU A 331 -6.41 -20.38 -9.56
CA LEU A 331 -7.58 -19.78 -8.93
C LEU A 331 -7.19 -18.53 -8.16
N PHE A 332 -6.20 -18.62 -7.28
CA PHE A 332 -5.71 -17.52 -6.46
C PHE A 332 -4.25 -17.21 -6.74
N TRP A 333 -3.92 -15.96 -6.80
CA TRP A 333 -2.54 -15.48 -6.97
C TRP A 333 -2.26 -14.34 -6.01
N VAL A 334 -1.41 -14.58 -4.99
CA VAL A 334 -0.98 -13.55 -4.07
C VAL A 334 0.16 -12.75 -4.69
N GLN A 335 -0.05 -11.44 -4.82
CA GLN A 335 0.95 -10.56 -5.45
C GLN A 335 0.75 -9.11 -5.02
N LEU A 336 1.72 -8.25 -5.35
CA LEU A 336 1.57 -6.80 -5.20
C LEU A 336 0.62 -6.26 -6.27
N MET A 337 -0.13 -5.22 -5.93
CA MET A 337 -1.12 -4.60 -6.81
C MET A 337 -0.53 -4.21 -8.17
N VAL A 338 0.74 -3.76 -8.22
CA VAL A 338 1.44 -3.43 -9.48
C VAL A 338 1.41 -4.55 -10.53
N SER A 339 1.23 -5.79 -10.10
CA SER A 339 1.21 -6.93 -11.02
C SER A 339 -0.08 -7.03 -11.82
N SER A 340 -1.11 -6.26 -11.49
CA SER A 340 -2.36 -6.13 -12.27
C SER A 340 -2.10 -5.70 -13.71
N ASP A 341 -1.07 -4.87 -13.96
CA ASP A 341 -0.70 -4.45 -15.32
C ASP A 341 -0.33 -5.62 -16.24
N GLY A 342 0.24 -6.68 -15.69
CA GLY A 342 0.54 -7.91 -16.42
C GLY A 342 -0.68 -8.75 -16.80
N LEU A 343 -1.87 -8.36 -16.33
CA LEU A 343 -3.13 -9.07 -16.56
C LEU A 343 -4.04 -8.40 -17.60
N ARG A 344 -3.63 -7.30 -18.22
CA ARG A 344 -4.45 -6.56 -19.22
C ARG A 344 -4.90 -7.43 -20.38
N ASP A 345 -4.10 -8.42 -20.76
CA ASP A 345 -4.36 -9.35 -21.85
C ASP A 345 -4.90 -10.72 -21.35
N ALA A 346 -5.37 -10.81 -20.11
CA ALA A 346 -6.01 -12.03 -19.61
C ALA A 346 -7.35 -12.24 -20.33
N GLU A 347 -7.59 -13.46 -20.80
CA GLU A 347 -8.80 -13.82 -21.55
C GLU A 347 -9.96 -14.31 -20.64
N PHE A 348 -9.86 -14.06 -19.34
CA PHE A 348 -10.85 -14.43 -18.33
C PHE A 348 -11.11 -13.29 -17.35
N ASP A 349 -12.27 -13.29 -16.73
CA ASP A 349 -12.61 -12.32 -15.70
C ASP A 349 -11.93 -12.67 -14.39
N PHE A 350 -11.26 -11.70 -13.81
CA PHE A 350 -10.64 -11.81 -12.49
C PHE A 350 -11.07 -10.69 -11.55
N GLY A 351 -10.89 -10.90 -10.26
CA GLY A 351 -11.18 -9.92 -9.24
C GLY A 351 -10.02 -9.78 -8.26
N ILE A 352 -10.17 -8.88 -7.32
CA ILE A 352 -9.20 -8.61 -6.26
C ILE A 352 -9.86 -8.84 -4.91
N LEU A 353 -9.13 -9.47 -3.98
CA LEU A 353 -9.54 -9.72 -2.62
C LEU A 353 -8.47 -9.23 -1.64
N PRO A 354 -8.86 -8.82 -0.43
CA PRO A 354 -7.90 -8.62 0.65
C PRO A 354 -7.24 -9.95 1.03
N LEU A 355 -6.12 -9.86 1.75
CA LEU A 355 -5.54 -11.03 2.43
C LEU A 355 -6.56 -11.60 3.43
N PRO A 356 -6.63 -12.92 3.63
CA PRO A 356 -7.61 -13.50 4.54
C PRO A 356 -7.28 -13.17 5.99
N LYS A 357 -8.28 -13.13 6.83
CA LYS A 357 -8.16 -13.08 8.28
C LYS A 357 -7.73 -14.44 8.84
N LEU A 358 -7.19 -14.45 10.06
CA LEU A 358 -6.88 -15.69 10.78
C LEU A 358 -8.15 -16.53 10.97
N ASP A 359 -9.19 -15.89 11.50
CA ASP A 359 -10.51 -16.43 11.81
C ASP A 359 -11.58 -15.33 11.74
N GLU A 360 -12.82 -15.67 12.10
CA GLU A 360 -13.93 -14.72 12.11
C GLU A 360 -13.84 -13.70 13.27
N GLU A 361 -13.05 -13.97 14.31
CA GLU A 361 -12.88 -13.09 15.48
C GLU A 361 -11.91 -11.94 15.17
N GLN A 362 -11.01 -12.08 14.21
CA GLN A 362 -10.17 -10.97 13.76
C GLN A 362 -11.07 -9.88 13.16
N GLU A 363 -11.06 -8.67 13.74
CA GLU A 363 -11.98 -7.60 13.36
C GLU A 363 -11.73 -7.08 11.95
N GLN A 364 -10.48 -6.88 11.55
CA GLN A 364 -10.12 -6.21 10.31
C GLN A 364 -9.25 -7.09 9.39
N TYR A 365 -9.42 -6.89 8.09
CA TYR A 365 -8.46 -7.37 7.10
C TYR A 365 -7.22 -6.48 7.14
N ILE A 366 -6.03 -7.08 7.14
CA ILE A 366 -4.75 -6.37 7.17
C ILE A 366 -4.06 -6.54 5.82
N SER A 367 -3.73 -5.45 5.16
CA SER A 367 -3.05 -5.46 3.86
C SER A 367 -1.58 -5.17 4.03
N TYR A 368 -0.75 -6.13 3.67
CA TYR A 368 0.70 -6.01 3.77
C TYR A 368 1.26 -5.02 2.75
N LEU A 369 1.99 -4.01 3.22
CA LEU A 369 2.73 -3.06 2.40
C LEU A 369 4.19 -3.48 2.26
N HIS A 370 4.61 -3.77 1.05
CA HIS A 370 5.98 -4.14 0.75
C HIS A 370 6.89 -2.90 0.69
N THR A 371 8.14 -3.01 1.14
CA THR A 371 9.14 -1.93 1.15
C THR A 371 9.54 -1.38 -0.21
N LYS A 372 8.96 -1.86 -1.31
CA LYS A 372 9.04 -1.17 -2.59
C LYS A 372 8.35 0.19 -2.58
N THR A 373 7.48 0.44 -1.59
CA THR A 373 6.94 1.77 -1.35
C THR A 373 8.05 2.79 -1.10
N SER A 374 7.77 4.05 -1.35
CA SER A 374 8.62 5.15 -0.93
C SER A 374 8.27 5.54 0.51
N LEU A 375 9.29 5.82 1.31
CA LEU A 375 9.17 6.38 2.65
C LEU A 375 9.69 7.81 2.65
N ILE A 376 9.01 8.67 3.39
CA ILE A 376 9.32 10.09 3.53
C ILE A 376 10.34 10.24 4.66
N SER A 377 11.41 10.99 4.46
CA SER A 377 12.35 11.36 5.50
C SER A 377 12.94 12.76 5.27
N VAL A 378 13.33 13.45 6.33
CA VAL A 378 13.84 14.82 6.25
C VAL A 378 15.31 14.82 6.66
N PRO A 379 16.26 15.20 5.76
CA PRO A 379 17.69 15.24 6.06
C PRO A 379 18.02 16.25 7.16
N VAL A 380 19.00 15.92 8.03
CA VAL A 380 19.44 16.80 9.14
C VAL A 380 20.06 18.12 8.69
N ILE A 381 20.37 18.29 7.42
CA ILE A 381 20.84 19.54 6.80
C ILE A 381 19.70 20.45 6.32
N THR A 382 18.46 20.01 6.44
CA THR A 382 17.29 20.83 6.16
C THR A 382 17.11 21.85 7.28
N THR A 383 17.08 23.14 6.94
CA THR A 383 17.12 24.24 7.91
C THR A 383 15.78 24.83 8.28
N ASP A 384 14.74 24.64 7.45
CA ASP A 384 13.40 25.16 7.68
C ASP A 384 12.42 24.00 7.80
N THR A 385 12.52 23.32 8.94
CA THR A 385 11.75 22.11 9.24
C THR A 385 10.25 22.36 9.35
N ASP A 386 9.87 23.56 9.81
CA ASP A 386 8.46 23.92 10.02
C ASP A 386 7.71 24.03 8.68
N THR A 387 8.28 24.75 7.71
CA THR A 387 7.73 24.80 6.36
C THR A 387 7.66 23.41 5.73
N ILE A 388 8.73 22.60 5.87
CA ILE A 388 8.79 21.26 5.26
C ILE A 388 7.78 20.32 5.89
N ALA A 389 7.60 20.38 7.21
CA ALA A 389 6.57 19.60 7.91
C ALA A 389 5.16 19.95 7.44
N CYS A 390 4.85 21.25 7.35
CA CYS A 390 3.56 21.73 6.85
C CYS A 390 3.31 21.25 5.40
N VAL A 391 4.32 21.33 4.53
CA VAL A 391 4.21 20.86 3.14
C VAL A 391 3.95 19.34 3.09
N ILE A 392 4.69 18.53 3.86
CA ILE A 392 4.53 17.08 3.90
C ILE A 392 3.14 16.71 4.41
N GLU A 393 2.67 17.31 5.52
CA GLU A 393 1.34 17.06 6.08
C GLU A 393 0.25 17.37 5.07
N LYS A 394 0.29 18.60 4.48
CA LYS A 394 -0.72 19.04 3.49
C LYS A 394 -0.68 18.18 2.21
N MET A 395 0.50 17.79 1.75
CA MET A 395 0.61 16.87 0.61
C MET A 395 -0.03 15.51 0.90
N CYS A 396 0.15 14.99 2.12
CA CYS A 396 -0.44 13.72 2.51
C CYS A 396 -1.97 13.80 2.59
N GLU A 397 -2.50 14.84 3.24
CA GLU A 397 -3.93 15.15 3.33
C GLU A 397 -4.61 15.20 1.96
N VAL A 398 -4.05 16.02 1.06
CA VAL A 398 -4.64 16.26 -0.27
C VAL A 398 -4.53 15.02 -1.17
N SER A 399 -3.47 14.23 -1.02
CA SER A 399 -3.24 13.03 -1.84
C SER A 399 -4.33 11.96 -1.66
N GLY A 400 -4.88 11.82 -0.45
CA GLY A 400 -5.99 10.90 -0.20
C GLY A 400 -7.24 11.21 -1.04
N ASN A 401 -7.45 12.48 -1.36
CA ASN A 401 -8.60 12.96 -2.13
C ASN A 401 -8.34 13.02 -3.65
N ILE A 402 -7.10 13.09 -4.09
CA ILE A 402 -6.74 13.25 -5.52
C ILE A 402 -6.10 11.96 -6.07
N LEU A 403 -5.06 11.44 -5.41
CA LEU A 403 -4.29 10.32 -5.96
C LEU A 403 -4.98 8.97 -5.78
N ARG A 404 -5.60 8.73 -4.61
CA ARG A 404 -6.26 7.45 -4.34
C ARG A 404 -7.43 7.19 -5.30
N PRO A 405 -8.37 8.13 -5.52
CA PRO A 405 -9.42 7.94 -6.52
C PRO A 405 -8.88 7.75 -7.93
N ALA A 406 -7.91 8.56 -8.36
CA ALA A 406 -7.31 8.43 -9.69
C ALA A 406 -6.64 7.06 -9.89
N TYR A 407 -6.00 6.52 -8.86
CA TYR A 407 -5.42 5.17 -8.91
C TYR A 407 -6.50 4.09 -9.04
N PHE A 408 -7.61 4.23 -8.32
CA PHE A 408 -8.75 3.31 -8.43
C PHE A 408 -9.36 3.38 -9.83
N ASP A 409 -9.54 4.56 -10.41
CA ASP A 409 -10.04 4.73 -11.77
C ASP A 409 -9.17 4.01 -12.80
N VAL A 410 -7.84 4.10 -12.70
CA VAL A 410 -6.91 3.36 -13.57
C VAL A 410 -7.09 1.85 -13.44
N LEU A 411 -7.27 1.34 -12.23
CA LEU A 411 -7.51 -0.07 -12.01
C LEU A 411 -8.83 -0.53 -12.65
N PHE A 412 -9.91 0.29 -12.55
CA PHE A 412 -11.22 -0.06 -13.10
C PHE A 412 -11.29 0.13 -14.61
N ASP A 413 -10.65 1.16 -15.18
CA ASP A 413 -10.76 1.44 -16.62
C ASP A 413 -9.96 0.49 -17.51
N GLY A 414 -8.98 -0.21 -16.98
CA GLY A 414 -8.11 -1.00 -17.82
C GLY A 414 -7.77 -2.41 -17.36
N ILE A 415 -8.04 -2.78 -16.11
CA ILE A 415 -7.43 -3.97 -15.51
C ILE A 415 -8.45 -4.86 -14.80
N ILE A 416 -9.35 -4.30 -14.02
CA ILE A 416 -10.37 -5.04 -13.28
C ILE A 416 -11.70 -4.86 -14.01
N ALA A 417 -12.43 -5.96 -14.22
CA ALA A 417 -13.79 -5.83 -14.71
C ALA A 417 -14.56 -4.83 -13.84
N ARG A 418 -15.25 -3.88 -14.49
CA ARG A 418 -16.03 -2.81 -13.83
C ARG A 418 -17.16 -3.42 -13.00
N ASP A 419 -16.82 -4.03 -11.89
CA ASP A 419 -17.82 -4.51 -10.95
C ASP A 419 -17.79 -3.67 -9.64
N PRO A 420 -18.95 -3.32 -9.10
CA PRO A 420 -19.05 -2.55 -7.85
C PRO A 420 -18.45 -3.29 -6.65
N GLU A 421 -18.32 -4.62 -6.73
CA GLU A 421 -17.78 -5.45 -5.66
C GLU A 421 -16.26 -5.27 -5.55
N SER A 422 -15.54 -5.14 -6.68
CA SER A 422 -14.10 -4.83 -6.67
C SER A 422 -13.80 -3.47 -6.03
N THR A 423 -14.67 -2.46 -6.20
CA THR A 423 -14.51 -1.16 -5.53
C THR A 423 -14.52 -1.31 -4.03
N LYS A 424 -15.49 -2.04 -3.48
CA LYS A 424 -15.56 -2.29 -2.02
C LYS A 424 -14.33 -3.06 -1.51
N MET A 425 -13.80 -3.99 -2.31
CA MET A 425 -12.57 -4.70 -1.93
C MET A 425 -11.38 -3.77 -1.85
N LEU A 426 -11.24 -2.81 -2.77
CA LEU A 426 -10.18 -1.81 -2.71
C LEU A 426 -10.31 -0.92 -1.47
N ASP A 427 -11.51 -0.49 -1.13
CA ASP A 427 -11.75 0.27 0.11
C ASP A 427 -11.31 -0.52 1.34
N ILE A 428 -11.65 -1.81 1.42
CA ILE A 428 -11.22 -2.70 2.51
C ILE A 428 -9.69 -2.85 2.52
N ILE A 429 -9.07 -3.08 1.36
CA ILE A 429 -7.62 -3.27 1.22
C ILE A 429 -6.85 -2.04 1.68
N TYR A 430 -7.29 -0.83 1.28
CA TYR A 430 -6.57 0.40 1.59
C TYR A 430 -7.00 1.07 2.91
N SER A 431 -8.00 0.53 3.61
CA SER A 431 -8.39 1.02 4.94
C SER A 431 -7.43 0.61 6.06
N ASN A 432 -6.67 -0.48 5.88
CA ASN A 432 -5.78 -1.00 6.91
C ASN A 432 -4.48 -1.55 6.29
N VAL A 433 -3.67 -0.64 5.76
CA VAL A 433 -2.37 -0.93 5.15
C VAL A 433 -1.29 -0.94 6.23
N TYR A 434 -0.51 -2.00 6.29
CA TYR A 434 0.47 -2.25 7.33
C TYR A 434 1.84 -2.66 6.78
N MET A 435 2.88 -2.06 7.30
CA MET A 435 4.29 -2.42 7.09
C MET A 435 5.00 -2.49 8.46
N ASP A 436 5.89 -3.45 8.62
CA ASP A 436 6.75 -3.55 9.80
C ASP A 436 8.20 -3.12 9.53
N LEU A 437 9.05 -3.23 10.55
CA LEU A 437 10.48 -2.92 10.46
C LEU A 437 11.34 -4.03 9.84
N VAL A 438 10.83 -5.24 9.66
CA VAL A 438 11.64 -6.41 9.24
C VAL A 438 12.34 -6.14 7.91
N GLN A 439 11.60 -5.69 6.90
CA GLN A 439 12.16 -5.41 5.59
C GLN A 439 13.15 -4.21 5.58
N PRO A 440 12.83 -3.06 6.17
CA PRO A 440 13.82 -1.98 6.34
C PRO A 440 15.10 -2.42 7.05
N LEU A 441 14.99 -3.24 8.10
CA LEU A 441 16.12 -3.73 8.87
C LEU A 441 17.06 -4.67 8.10
N VAL A 442 16.60 -5.32 7.02
CA VAL A 442 17.45 -6.18 6.17
C VAL A 442 18.69 -5.41 5.67
N GLN A 443 18.54 -4.14 5.33
CA GLN A 443 19.64 -3.32 4.82
C GLN A 443 20.72 -2.98 5.87
N VAL A 444 20.40 -3.15 7.14
CA VAL A 444 21.33 -2.93 8.25
C VAL A 444 21.76 -4.22 8.96
N GLY A 445 21.51 -5.36 8.30
CA GLY A 445 22.05 -6.66 8.70
C GLY A 445 21.06 -7.64 9.34
N PHE A 446 19.78 -7.30 9.44
CA PHE A 446 18.75 -8.24 9.84
C PHE A 446 18.56 -9.34 8.79
N THR A 447 18.56 -10.58 9.19
CA THR A 447 18.63 -11.70 8.23
C THR A 447 17.47 -12.69 8.34
N LEU A 448 16.61 -12.54 9.33
CA LEU A 448 15.53 -13.52 9.59
C LEU A 448 14.57 -13.63 8.41
N ASP A 449 14.22 -12.53 7.77
CA ASP A 449 13.38 -12.55 6.56
C ASP A 449 13.98 -13.43 5.45
N THR A 450 15.26 -13.20 5.13
CA THR A 450 15.97 -13.99 4.12
C THR A 450 16.00 -15.50 4.49
N VAL A 451 16.18 -15.79 5.77
CA VAL A 451 16.24 -17.17 6.27
C VAL A 451 14.86 -17.83 6.16
N LEU A 452 13.78 -17.14 6.47
CA LEU A 452 12.42 -17.65 6.32
C LEU A 452 12.05 -17.88 4.85
N ARG A 453 12.43 -16.99 3.94
CA ARG A 453 12.26 -17.20 2.48
C ARG A 453 13.01 -18.42 1.99
N ASN A 454 14.24 -18.62 2.45
CA ASN A 454 15.01 -19.83 2.11
C ASN A 454 14.37 -21.10 2.69
N ALA A 455 13.81 -21.02 3.89
CA ALA A 455 13.07 -22.13 4.49
C ALA A 455 11.84 -22.53 3.66
N MET A 456 11.16 -21.57 3.05
CA MET A 456 10.07 -21.83 2.10
C MET A 456 10.59 -22.53 0.83
N ASP A 457 11.65 -22.01 0.22
CA ASP A 457 12.23 -22.56 -1.01
C ASP A 457 12.76 -24.00 -0.82
N MET A 458 13.24 -24.31 0.37
CA MET A 458 13.81 -25.62 0.72
C MET A 458 12.80 -26.57 1.37
N ASN A 459 11.53 -26.21 1.48
CA ASN A 459 10.49 -27.00 2.15
C ASN A 459 10.85 -27.37 3.60
N MET A 460 11.29 -26.40 4.39
CA MET A 460 11.82 -26.64 5.74
C MET A 460 10.78 -26.33 6.84
N GLY A 461 9.49 -26.52 6.60
CA GLY A 461 8.42 -26.25 7.57
C GLY A 461 8.64 -26.88 8.93
N GLY A 462 9.03 -28.15 8.97
CA GLY A 462 9.35 -28.86 10.22
C GLY A 462 10.58 -28.32 10.97
N SER A 463 11.42 -27.52 10.33
CA SER A 463 12.64 -26.96 10.91
C SER A 463 12.51 -25.49 11.32
N VAL A 464 11.37 -24.82 11.08
CA VAL A 464 11.18 -23.38 11.33
C VAL A 464 11.57 -22.98 12.75
N MET A 465 11.18 -23.76 13.76
CA MET A 465 11.55 -23.50 15.17
C MET A 465 13.07 -23.51 15.39
N SER A 466 13.77 -24.46 14.78
CA SER A 466 15.24 -24.57 14.90
C SER A 466 15.92 -23.43 14.14
N ILE A 467 15.41 -23.08 12.97
CA ILE A 467 15.85 -21.95 12.15
C ILE A 467 15.68 -20.66 12.93
N TRP A 468 14.51 -20.43 13.53
CA TRP A 468 14.24 -19.27 14.37
C TRP A 468 15.27 -19.17 15.49
N LYS A 469 15.36 -20.19 16.35
CA LYS A 469 16.26 -20.24 17.51
C LYS A 469 17.74 -19.97 17.15
N SER A 470 18.19 -20.49 16.01
CA SER A 470 19.59 -20.30 15.58
C SER A 470 19.86 -18.87 15.06
N ASN A 471 18.83 -18.10 14.73
CA ASN A 471 18.96 -16.75 14.18
C ASN A 471 18.59 -15.64 15.19
N VAL A 472 17.91 -15.95 16.31
CA VAL A 472 17.46 -14.95 17.30
C VAL A 472 18.62 -14.11 17.78
N SER A 473 19.69 -14.70 18.33
CA SER A 473 20.80 -13.95 18.94
C SER A 473 21.48 -12.97 17.97
N LYS A 474 21.64 -13.37 16.71
CA LYS A 474 22.22 -12.48 15.68
C LYS A 474 21.32 -11.31 15.38
N ASN A 475 20.04 -11.58 15.17
CA ASN A 475 19.06 -10.54 14.80
C ASN A 475 18.74 -9.61 15.97
N THR A 476 18.72 -10.12 17.21
CA THR A 476 18.60 -9.30 18.42
C THR A 476 19.73 -8.27 18.51
N LYS A 477 20.98 -8.68 18.25
CA LYS A 477 22.12 -7.74 18.23
C LYS A 477 22.00 -6.66 17.16
N VAL A 478 21.41 -6.97 16.02
CA VAL A 478 21.13 -5.96 14.99
C VAL A 478 20.10 -4.96 15.50
N ILE A 479 19.02 -5.42 16.11
CA ILE A 479 17.97 -4.56 16.68
C ILE A 479 18.56 -3.67 17.77
N GLU A 480 19.34 -4.24 18.72
CA GLU A 480 20.02 -3.49 19.78
C GLU A 480 20.95 -2.40 19.23
N SER A 481 21.72 -2.73 18.18
CA SER A 481 22.58 -1.77 17.49
C SER A 481 21.81 -0.64 16.81
N VAL A 482 20.63 -0.94 16.27
CA VAL A 482 19.75 0.07 15.66
C VAL A 482 19.15 0.98 16.74
N ILE A 483 18.67 0.42 17.86
CA ILE A 483 18.15 1.19 19.00
C ILE A 483 19.24 2.14 19.52
N GLU A 484 20.45 1.63 19.76
CA GLU A 484 21.59 2.45 20.21
C GLU A 484 21.91 3.58 19.22
N ALA A 485 21.81 3.31 17.92
CA ALA A 485 22.03 4.34 16.90
C ALA A 485 20.98 5.45 16.95
N TYR A 486 19.71 5.08 17.13
CA TYR A 486 18.60 6.04 17.27
C TYR A 486 18.75 6.90 18.51
N GLU A 487 19.09 6.30 19.65
CA GLU A 487 19.31 7.05 20.90
C GLU A 487 20.46 8.05 20.80
N LYS A 488 21.56 7.67 20.15
CA LYS A 488 22.78 8.47 20.08
C LYS A 488 22.83 9.50 18.95
N LYS A 489 22.21 9.23 17.81
CA LYS A 489 22.44 9.98 16.59
C LYS A 489 21.21 10.70 16.05
N VAL A 490 20.00 10.17 16.28
CA VAL A 490 18.77 10.80 15.78
C VAL A 490 18.38 11.97 16.68
N LYS A 491 18.20 13.13 16.05
CA LYS A 491 17.88 14.40 16.72
C LYS A 491 16.41 14.73 16.59
#